data_59a8bb81926cf948b5fb76fcdba9d267
#
_entry.id   59a8bb81926cf948b5fb76fcdba9d267
#
_cell.length_a   1.000
_cell.length_b   1.000
_cell.length_c   1.000
_cell.angle_alpha   90.00
_cell.angle_beta   90.00
_cell.angle_gamma   90.00
#
_symmetry.space_group_name_H-M   'P 1'
#
loop_
_entity.id
_entity.type
_entity.pdbx_description
1 polymer ?
#
loop_
_entity_poly.entity_id
_entity_poly.type
_entity_poly.pdbx_seq_one_letter_code
_entity_poly.pdbx_strand_id
1 'polypeptide(L)'
;MALREAGEPRRLVAFAAAAPTRLWAAGATVPSSFIDFVCVHKERRGQRLCPLLYDLLTRRLAARGIARVVKTTGSPLALPIASARYFHMQLAGERLLASGFSASRESAVLPPPEPGLRDLAPSDAASALALLDRVAERHALSFKFLSPAHLAHVLLPRAGLVHTLVRADQSGAVTDLVSCYFVATAILGECALRGEALTGAYMYFFGGTTMSTEALVRSMAAKARDLGADVFNMLAISDLQGVLYDQRVREELCIGPGDGVLRYFAAIVALGEGGVPAQRGCLCSQA
;
A
#
# COMPACT_ATOMS: atom_id res chain seq x y z
N MET A 1 -1.37 13.49 -13.78
CA MET A 1 -2.31 14.49 -14.38
C MET A 1 -2.45 15.66 -13.42
N ALA A 2 -2.36 16.90 -13.91
CA ALA A 2 -2.49 18.09 -13.08
C ALA A 2 -3.38 19.11 -13.79
N LEU A 3 -4.32 19.71 -13.07
CA LEU A 3 -5.12 20.84 -13.53
C LEU A 3 -4.63 22.12 -12.86
N ARG A 4 -4.53 23.19 -13.64
CA ARG A 4 -4.08 24.50 -13.20
C ARG A 4 -5.09 25.56 -13.58
N GLU A 5 -5.15 26.64 -12.82
CA GLU A 5 -5.98 27.80 -13.17
C GLU A 5 -5.51 28.47 -14.45
N ALA A 6 -6.45 28.92 -15.26
CA ALA A 6 -6.15 29.78 -16.41
C ALA A 6 -5.88 31.23 -15.93
N GLY A 7 -4.87 31.88 -16.47
CA GLY A 7 -4.52 33.27 -16.14
C GLY A 7 -3.58 33.47 -14.95
N GLU A 8 -3.60 32.63 -13.97
CA GLU A 8 -2.61 32.53 -12.88
C GLU A 8 -1.65 31.39 -13.21
N PRO A 9 -0.50 31.69 -13.81
CA PRO A 9 0.24 30.67 -14.53
C PRO A 9 0.83 29.66 -13.58
N ARG A 10 0.23 28.93 -12.81
CA ARG A 10 0.83 27.76 -12.14
C ARG A 10 0.14 27.32 -10.85
N ARG A 11 -0.95 27.95 -10.41
CA ARG A 11 -1.67 27.44 -9.24
C ARG A 11 -2.26 26.07 -9.56
N LEU A 12 -1.74 25.04 -8.88
CA LEU A 12 -2.26 23.69 -8.99
C LEU A 12 -3.60 23.60 -8.24
N VAL A 13 -4.66 23.21 -8.93
CA VAL A 13 -6.00 23.12 -8.34
C VAL A 13 -6.50 21.68 -8.22
N ALA A 14 -5.99 20.77 -9.03
CA ALA A 14 -6.32 19.37 -8.90
C ALA A 14 -5.20 18.47 -9.47
N PHE A 15 -5.04 17.30 -8.90
CA PHE A 15 -4.01 16.33 -9.27
C PHE A 15 -4.53 14.91 -9.16
N ALA A 16 -4.08 14.03 -10.06
CA ALA A 16 -4.22 12.59 -9.95
C ALA A 16 -2.99 11.90 -10.54
N ALA A 17 -2.55 10.82 -9.91
CA ALA A 17 -1.51 9.94 -10.42
C ALA A 17 -2.09 8.62 -10.89
N ALA A 18 -1.41 7.97 -11.84
CA ALA A 18 -1.68 6.61 -12.28
C ALA A 18 -0.34 5.91 -12.47
N ALA A 19 -0.09 4.88 -11.67
CA ALA A 19 1.10 4.06 -11.74
C ALA A 19 0.82 2.82 -12.59
N PRO A 20 1.56 2.59 -13.69
CA PRO A 20 1.44 1.36 -14.45
C PRO A 20 1.76 0.15 -13.57
N THR A 21 0.96 -0.91 -13.70
CA THR A 21 1.16 -2.17 -12.99
C THR A 21 0.67 -3.33 -13.86
N ARG A 22 0.91 -4.55 -13.41
CA ARG A 22 0.25 -5.74 -13.93
C ARG A 22 -0.68 -6.28 -12.85
N LEU A 23 -1.86 -6.68 -13.25
CA LEU A 23 -2.83 -7.30 -12.37
C LEU A 23 -2.92 -8.79 -12.72
N TRP A 24 -2.67 -9.65 -11.77
CA TRP A 24 -3.01 -11.06 -11.84
C TRP A 24 -4.47 -11.23 -11.42
N ALA A 25 -5.29 -11.78 -12.31
CA ALA A 25 -6.70 -12.04 -12.05
C ALA A 25 -7.19 -13.20 -12.89
N ALA A 26 -7.96 -14.12 -12.31
CA ALA A 26 -8.58 -15.26 -12.99
C ALA A 26 -7.59 -16.08 -13.85
N GLY A 27 -6.38 -16.32 -13.35
CA GLY A 27 -5.37 -17.12 -14.04
C GLY A 27 -4.59 -16.39 -15.15
N ALA A 28 -4.77 -15.08 -15.30
CA ALA A 28 -4.09 -14.29 -16.33
C ALA A 28 -3.46 -13.01 -15.77
N THR A 29 -2.34 -12.61 -16.36
CA THR A 29 -1.71 -11.32 -16.09
C THR A 29 -2.15 -10.30 -17.14
N VAL A 30 -2.71 -9.17 -16.69
CA VAL A 30 -3.23 -8.13 -17.58
C VAL A 30 -2.60 -6.77 -17.29
N PRO A 31 -2.28 -5.96 -18.34
CA PRO A 31 -1.84 -4.59 -18.16
C PRO A 31 -2.90 -3.78 -17.44
N SER A 32 -2.49 -3.06 -16.41
CA SER A 32 -3.37 -2.30 -15.53
C SER A 32 -2.68 -1.03 -15.04
N SER A 33 -3.43 -0.16 -14.38
CA SER A 33 -2.87 0.99 -13.68
C SER A 33 -3.53 1.15 -12.31
N PHE A 34 -2.73 1.50 -11.34
CA PHE A 34 -3.22 1.89 -10.03
C PHE A 34 -3.40 3.41 -9.99
N ILE A 35 -4.64 3.88 -9.75
CA ILE A 35 -4.93 5.31 -9.62
C ILE A 35 -4.80 5.71 -8.17
N ASP A 36 -3.97 6.71 -7.91
CA ASP A 36 -3.63 7.20 -6.58
C ASP A 36 -3.55 8.72 -6.53
N PHE A 37 -3.45 9.28 -5.30
CA PHE A 37 -3.28 10.70 -5.05
C PHE A 37 -4.29 11.62 -5.75
N VAL A 38 -5.57 11.20 -5.81
CA VAL A 38 -6.62 12.06 -6.40
C VAL A 38 -6.98 13.16 -5.41
N CYS A 39 -6.55 14.37 -5.72
CA CYS A 39 -6.69 15.54 -4.85
C CYS A 39 -7.31 16.72 -5.60
N VAL A 40 -8.23 17.43 -4.93
CA VAL A 40 -8.79 18.69 -5.40
C VAL A 40 -8.62 19.73 -4.31
N HIS A 41 -8.07 20.92 -4.67
CA HIS A 41 -7.88 22.05 -3.76
C HIS A 41 -9.21 22.40 -3.08
N LYS A 42 -9.19 22.62 -1.76
CA LYS A 42 -10.40 22.79 -0.94
C LYS A 42 -11.36 23.87 -1.48
N GLU A 43 -10.83 25.00 -1.97
CA GLU A 43 -11.61 26.12 -2.52
C GLU A 43 -12.20 25.83 -3.92
N ARG A 44 -11.78 24.75 -4.57
CA ARG A 44 -12.22 24.33 -5.90
C ARG A 44 -13.05 23.04 -5.88
N ARG A 45 -13.41 22.56 -4.69
CA ARG A 45 -14.35 21.44 -4.57
C ARG A 45 -15.75 21.86 -5.03
N GLY A 46 -16.58 20.89 -5.41
CA GLY A 46 -17.90 21.15 -5.99
C GLY A 46 -17.89 21.58 -7.47
N GLN A 47 -16.73 21.89 -8.07
CA GLN A 47 -16.61 22.35 -9.47
C GLN A 47 -16.39 21.20 -10.47
N ARG A 48 -16.71 19.96 -10.10
CA ARG A 48 -16.58 18.75 -10.95
C ARG A 48 -15.16 18.47 -11.47
N LEU A 49 -14.10 18.98 -10.80
CA LEU A 49 -12.71 18.76 -11.23
C LEU A 49 -12.28 17.30 -11.06
N CYS A 50 -12.80 16.59 -10.07
CA CYS A 50 -12.49 15.18 -9.87
C CYS A 50 -12.97 14.30 -11.04
N PRO A 51 -14.24 14.36 -11.50
CA PRO A 51 -14.67 13.71 -12.73
C PRO A 51 -13.84 14.06 -13.96
N LEU A 52 -13.48 15.34 -14.14
CA LEU A 52 -12.62 15.78 -15.24
C LEU A 52 -11.24 15.13 -15.19
N LEU A 53 -10.62 15.06 -13.99
CA LEU A 53 -9.33 14.37 -13.81
C LEU A 53 -9.41 12.89 -14.21
N TYR A 54 -10.46 12.20 -13.79
CA TYR A 54 -10.65 10.80 -14.14
C TYR A 54 -10.85 10.62 -15.66
N ASP A 55 -11.65 11.45 -16.31
CA ASP A 55 -11.87 11.41 -17.75
C ASP A 55 -10.55 11.58 -18.52
N LEU A 56 -9.80 12.64 -18.19
CA LEU A 56 -8.50 12.92 -18.83
C LEU A 56 -7.48 11.81 -18.57
N LEU A 57 -7.46 11.25 -17.34
CA LEU A 57 -6.53 10.19 -16.96
C LEU A 57 -6.84 8.90 -17.69
N THR A 58 -8.12 8.50 -17.75
CA THR A 58 -8.57 7.27 -18.41
C THR A 58 -8.35 7.32 -19.91
N ARG A 59 -8.60 8.45 -20.59
CA ARG A 59 -8.24 8.65 -22.01
C ARG A 59 -6.74 8.46 -22.24
N ARG A 60 -5.89 9.00 -21.36
CA ARG A 60 -4.44 8.87 -21.47
C ARG A 60 -3.95 7.45 -21.23
N LEU A 61 -4.59 6.71 -20.34
CA LEU A 61 -4.29 5.30 -20.08
C LEU A 61 -4.73 4.43 -21.27
N ALA A 62 -5.93 4.67 -21.79
CA ALA A 62 -6.44 3.95 -22.97
C ALA A 62 -5.56 4.15 -24.20
N ALA A 63 -5.08 5.38 -24.46
CA ALA A 63 -4.11 5.65 -25.53
C ALA A 63 -2.77 4.90 -25.38
N ARG A 64 -2.50 4.33 -24.20
CA ARG A 64 -1.34 3.47 -23.91
C ARG A 64 -1.69 1.98 -23.85
N GLY A 65 -2.89 1.60 -24.28
CA GLY A 65 -3.37 0.22 -24.24
C GLY A 65 -3.74 -0.28 -22.83
N ILE A 66 -3.86 0.61 -21.84
CA ILE A 66 -4.24 0.26 -20.48
C ILE A 66 -5.73 0.49 -20.30
N ALA A 67 -6.50 -0.60 -20.40
CA ALA A 67 -7.95 -0.56 -20.27
C ALA A 67 -8.47 -0.90 -18.85
N ARG A 68 -7.61 -1.30 -17.93
CA ARG A 68 -7.99 -1.69 -16.57
C ARG A 68 -7.34 -0.81 -15.55
N VAL A 69 -8.14 -0.32 -14.61
CA VAL A 69 -7.66 0.53 -13.51
C VAL A 69 -8.15 -0.01 -12.19
N VAL A 70 -7.30 0.12 -11.17
CA VAL A 70 -7.63 -0.19 -9.78
C VAL A 70 -7.40 1.06 -8.95
N LYS A 71 -8.23 1.29 -7.96
CA LYS A 71 -8.03 2.31 -6.94
C LYS A 71 -8.46 1.81 -5.57
N THR A 72 -7.94 2.45 -4.54
CA THR A 72 -8.37 2.23 -3.16
C THR A 72 -8.98 3.50 -2.57
N THR A 73 -9.90 3.32 -1.63
CA THR A 73 -10.43 4.41 -0.79
C THR A 73 -11.03 3.85 0.50
N GLY A 74 -11.01 4.65 1.55
CA GLY A 74 -11.74 4.36 2.79
C GLY A 74 -13.25 4.58 2.65
N SER A 75 -13.69 5.46 1.73
CA SER A 75 -15.11 5.77 1.54
C SER A 75 -15.80 4.72 0.66
N PRO A 76 -17.05 4.32 0.97
CA PRO A 76 -17.83 3.47 0.09
C PRO A 76 -18.28 4.27 -1.14
N LEU A 77 -17.86 3.85 -2.34
CA LEU A 77 -18.23 4.49 -3.61
C LEU A 77 -19.26 3.66 -4.38
N ALA A 78 -18.99 2.36 -4.48
CA ALA A 78 -19.78 1.36 -5.20
C ALA A 78 -19.50 0.01 -4.55
N LEU A 79 -19.87 -1.09 -5.18
CA LEU A 79 -19.48 -2.42 -4.71
C LEU A 79 -17.97 -2.62 -4.88
N PRO A 80 -17.19 -2.79 -3.80
CA PRO A 80 -15.76 -3.05 -3.90
C PRO A 80 -15.49 -4.48 -4.37
N ILE A 81 -14.39 -4.69 -5.08
CA ILE A 81 -13.91 -6.04 -5.45
C ILE A 81 -13.24 -6.75 -4.27
N ALA A 82 -12.71 -5.99 -3.31
CA ALA A 82 -12.16 -6.47 -2.06
C ALA A 82 -12.20 -5.38 -0.99
N SER A 83 -12.19 -5.79 0.27
CA SER A 83 -12.08 -4.89 1.43
C SER A 83 -11.16 -5.50 2.45
N ALA A 84 -10.34 -4.67 3.09
CA ALA A 84 -9.41 -5.10 4.13
C ALA A 84 -9.45 -4.13 5.32
N ARG A 85 -9.51 -4.66 6.52
CA ARG A 85 -9.39 -3.89 7.75
C ARG A 85 -7.92 -3.65 8.08
N TYR A 86 -7.61 -2.47 8.61
CA TYR A 86 -6.31 -2.20 9.20
C TYR A 86 -6.18 -2.84 10.59
N PHE A 87 -4.96 -3.28 10.88
CA PHE A 87 -4.51 -3.70 12.21
C PHE A 87 -3.23 -2.96 12.54
N HIS A 88 -3.07 -2.62 13.81
CA HIS A 88 -1.97 -1.83 14.32
C HIS A 88 -1.22 -2.58 15.40
N MET A 89 0.06 -2.85 15.19
CA MET A 89 0.97 -3.37 16.23
C MET A 89 1.66 -2.19 16.90
N GLN A 90 1.54 -2.07 18.20
CA GLN A 90 2.15 -0.98 18.97
C GLN A 90 3.64 -1.25 19.17
N LEU A 91 4.51 -0.40 18.60
CA LEU A 91 5.96 -0.50 18.76
C LEU A 91 6.48 0.46 19.85
N ALA A 92 5.84 1.63 20.03
CA ALA A 92 6.16 2.64 21.01
C ALA A 92 4.90 3.03 21.82
N GLY A 93 4.40 2.12 22.66
CA GLY A 93 3.10 2.26 23.34
C GLY A 93 2.96 3.54 24.17
N GLU A 94 3.98 3.95 24.93
CA GLU A 94 3.96 5.21 25.69
C GLU A 94 3.76 6.43 24.79
N ARG A 95 4.43 6.46 23.63
CA ARG A 95 4.31 7.55 22.66
C ARG A 95 2.95 7.53 21.96
N LEU A 96 2.44 6.35 21.66
CA LEU A 96 1.10 6.16 21.07
C LEU A 96 0.00 6.59 22.05
N LEU A 97 0.14 6.27 23.34
CA LEU A 97 -0.76 6.74 24.40
C LEU A 97 -0.71 8.28 24.53
N ALA A 98 0.48 8.86 24.62
CA ALA A 98 0.67 10.30 24.76
C ALA A 98 0.14 11.10 23.55
N SER A 99 0.11 10.48 22.35
CA SER A 99 -0.45 11.08 21.12
C SER A 99 -1.98 10.95 21.00
N GLY A 100 -2.61 10.15 21.87
CA GLY A 100 -4.04 9.81 21.75
C GLY A 100 -4.35 8.76 20.65
N PHE A 101 -3.33 8.14 20.05
CA PHE A 101 -3.51 7.09 19.05
C PHE A 101 -3.99 5.77 19.68
N SER A 102 -3.53 5.44 20.87
CA SER A 102 -3.89 4.24 21.63
C SER A 102 -4.35 4.56 23.03
N ALA A 103 -5.19 3.69 23.58
CA ALA A 103 -5.58 3.72 25.00
C ALA A 103 -4.64 2.89 25.90
N SER A 104 -3.69 2.14 25.32
CA SER A 104 -2.72 1.30 26.05
C SER A 104 -1.31 1.83 25.84
N ARG A 105 -0.48 1.68 26.91
CA ARG A 105 0.95 1.97 26.88
C ARG A 105 1.81 0.75 26.51
N GLU A 106 1.19 -0.40 26.30
CA GLU A 106 1.90 -1.63 26.00
C GLU A 106 2.57 -1.54 24.62
N SER A 107 3.72 -2.18 24.51
CA SER A 107 4.46 -2.32 23.24
C SER A 107 4.72 -3.78 22.95
N ALA A 108 4.72 -4.14 21.69
CA ALA A 108 5.09 -5.48 21.25
C ALA A 108 6.52 -5.82 21.69
N VAL A 109 6.67 -6.97 22.32
CA VAL A 109 7.99 -7.55 22.63
C VAL A 109 8.43 -8.36 21.41
N LEU A 110 9.40 -7.83 20.69
CA LEU A 110 9.87 -8.41 19.43
C LEU A 110 11.32 -8.89 19.59
N PRO A 111 11.59 -10.16 19.29
CA PRO A 111 12.96 -10.63 19.15
C PRO A 111 13.64 -9.95 17.95
N PRO A 112 14.97 -10.03 17.84
CA PRO A 112 15.65 -9.63 16.61
C PRO A 112 15.07 -10.34 15.38
N PRO A 113 15.23 -9.75 14.18
CA PRO A 113 14.81 -10.43 12.95
C PRO A 113 15.41 -11.84 12.84
N GLU A 114 14.67 -12.75 12.23
CA GLU A 114 15.10 -14.14 12.05
C GLU A 114 16.48 -14.22 11.38
N PRO A 115 17.36 -15.12 11.84
CA PRO A 115 18.69 -15.30 11.26
C PRO A 115 18.63 -15.60 9.75
N GLY A 116 19.59 -15.03 9.00
CA GLY A 116 19.69 -15.17 7.55
C GLY A 116 18.83 -14.17 6.76
N LEU A 117 18.00 -13.36 7.42
CA LEU A 117 17.41 -12.18 6.79
C LEU A 117 18.46 -11.07 6.66
N ARG A 118 18.50 -10.44 5.49
CA ARG A 118 19.34 -9.29 5.19
C ARG A 118 18.61 -8.28 4.33
N ASP A 119 19.15 -7.09 4.21
CA ASP A 119 18.61 -6.07 3.33
C ASP A 119 18.62 -6.53 1.86
N LEU A 120 17.56 -6.19 1.12
CA LEU A 120 17.44 -6.43 -0.32
C LEU A 120 18.56 -5.67 -1.06
N ALA A 121 19.32 -6.36 -1.89
CA ALA A 121 20.35 -5.79 -2.75
C ALA A 121 19.85 -5.72 -4.22
N PRO A 122 20.45 -4.84 -5.07
CA PRO A 122 20.07 -4.77 -6.49
C PRO A 122 20.21 -6.10 -7.24
N SER A 123 21.18 -6.94 -6.87
CA SER A 123 21.39 -8.28 -7.44
C SER A 123 20.24 -9.25 -7.16
N ASP A 124 19.45 -9.02 -6.12
CA ASP A 124 18.33 -9.90 -5.74
C ASP A 124 17.09 -9.65 -6.57
N ALA A 125 17.00 -8.53 -7.29
CA ALA A 125 15.75 -8.03 -7.90
C ALA A 125 15.08 -9.04 -8.83
N ALA A 126 15.83 -9.78 -9.62
CA ALA A 126 15.26 -10.79 -10.53
C ALA A 126 14.67 -11.99 -9.76
N SER A 127 15.40 -12.47 -8.76
CA SER A 127 14.98 -13.60 -7.92
C SER A 127 13.79 -13.21 -7.01
N ALA A 128 13.82 -12.01 -6.44
CA ALA A 128 12.72 -11.46 -5.64
C ALA A 128 11.45 -11.29 -6.48
N LEU A 129 11.57 -10.84 -7.74
CA LEU A 129 10.44 -10.77 -8.66
C LEU A 129 9.84 -12.15 -8.92
N ALA A 130 10.69 -13.16 -9.20
CA ALA A 130 10.23 -14.52 -9.43
C ALA A 130 9.51 -15.11 -8.20
N LEU A 131 9.98 -14.81 -6.98
CA LEU A 131 9.29 -15.18 -5.75
C LEU A 131 7.91 -14.52 -5.66
N LEU A 132 7.84 -13.19 -5.79
CA LEU A 132 6.59 -12.45 -5.66
C LEU A 132 5.59 -12.77 -6.76
N ASP A 133 6.04 -13.10 -7.98
CA ASP A 133 5.16 -13.59 -9.06
C ASP A 133 4.51 -14.92 -8.69
N ARG A 134 5.26 -15.87 -8.12
CA ARG A 134 4.70 -17.15 -7.62
C ARG A 134 3.73 -16.94 -6.46
N VAL A 135 4.04 -16.00 -5.55
CA VAL A 135 3.14 -15.64 -4.44
C VAL A 135 1.84 -15.05 -4.98
N ALA A 136 1.93 -14.12 -5.93
CA ALA A 136 0.77 -13.49 -6.56
C ALA A 136 -0.17 -14.50 -7.22
N GLU A 137 0.37 -15.54 -7.85
CA GLU A 137 -0.39 -16.58 -8.56
C GLU A 137 -1.18 -17.53 -7.65
N ARG A 138 -0.87 -17.54 -6.35
CA ARG A 138 -1.66 -18.30 -5.35
C ARG A 138 -2.98 -17.63 -4.97
N HIS A 139 -3.16 -16.36 -5.35
CA HIS A 139 -4.33 -15.57 -5.00
C HIS A 139 -5.24 -15.33 -6.22
N ALA A 140 -6.53 -15.15 -5.98
CA ALA A 140 -7.50 -14.86 -7.05
C ALA A 140 -7.24 -13.50 -7.73
N LEU A 141 -6.68 -12.56 -6.95
CA LEU A 141 -6.35 -11.20 -7.40
C LEU A 141 -5.06 -10.74 -6.72
N SER A 142 -4.10 -10.25 -7.50
CA SER A 142 -2.86 -9.70 -6.96
C SER A 142 -2.21 -8.70 -7.92
N PHE A 143 -1.31 -7.86 -7.38
CA PHE A 143 -0.48 -6.96 -8.18
C PHE A 143 0.85 -7.61 -8.49
N LYS A 144 1.36 -7.38 -9.71
CA LYS A 144 2.68 -7.83 -10.15
C LYS A 144 3.55 -6.65 -10.58
N PHE A 145 4.83 -6.72 -10.30
CA PHE A 145 5.80 -5.74 -10.81
C PHE A 145 5.97 -5.87 -12.32
N LEU A 146 6.33 -4.77 -12.97
CA LEU A 146 6.55 -4.75 -14.43
C LEU A 146 7.83 -5.46 -14.84
N SER A 147 8.86 -5.35 -14.02
CA SER A 147 10.21 -5.87 -14.28
C SER A 147 11.05 -5.91 -12.99
N PRO A 148 12.22 -6.58 -13.00
CA PRO A 148 13.17 -6.50 -11.90
C PRO A 148 13.60 -5.06 -11.58
N ALA A 149 13.79 -4.21 -12.59
CA ALA A 149 14.12 -2.80 -12.39
C ALA A 149 12.99 -2.02 -11.69
N HIS A 150 11.72 -2.32 -12.02
CA HIS A 150 10.57 -1.73 -11.32
C HIS A 150 10.51 -2.22 -9.86
N LEU A 151 10.71 -3.51 -9.60
CA LEU A 151 10.79 -4.04 -8.24
C LEU A 151 11.90 -3.34 -7.45
N ALA A 152 13.11 -3.26 -8.00
CA ALA A 152 14.25 -2.58 -7.38
C ALA A 152 13.92 -1.11 -7.08
N HIS A 153 13.31 -0.39 -8.02
CA HIS A 153 12.89 0.99 -7.81
C HIS A 153 11.92 1.14 -6.63
N VAL A 154 11.01 0.20 -6.45
CA VAL A 154 9.97 0.26 -5.40
C VAL A 154 10.49 -0.26 -4.06
N LEU A 155 11.26 -1.36 -4.04
CA LEU A 155 11.56 -2.13 -2.83
C LEU A 155 12.99 -2.00 -2.30
N LEU A 156 13.96 -1.48 -3.07
CA LEU A 156 15.31 -1.28 -2.52
C LEU A 156 15.26 -0.36 -1.30
N PRO A 157 15.94 -0.71 -0.20
CA PRO A 157 15.94 0.07 1.02
C PRO A 157 16.35 1.53 0.78
N ARG A 158 15.54 2.45 1.29
CA ARG A 158 15.78 3.90 1.29
C ARG A 158 15.36 4.46 2.64
N ALA A 159 16.30 5.10 3.33
CA ALA A 159 16.08 5.62 4.67
C ALA A 159 14.80 6.48 4.75
N GLY A 160 13.97 6.19 5.73
CA GLY A 160 12.71 6.91 5.97
C GLY A 160 11.60 6.69 4.92
N LEU A 161 11.81 5.86 3.89
CA LEU A 161 10.83 5.62 2.84
C LEU A 161 10.40 4.16 2.74
N VAL A 162 11.32 3.25 2.52
CA VAL A 162 11.03 1.82 2.36
C VAL A 162 12.19 0.98 2.89
N HIS A 163 11.85 -0.14 3.50
CA HIS A 163 12.83 -1.14 3.93
C HIS A 163 12.34 -2.53 3.53
N THR A 164 13.26 -3.36 3.04
CA THR A 164 12.96 -4.71 2.57
C THR A 164 14.02 -5.67 3.05
N LEU A 165 13.58 -6.74 3.70
CA LEU A 165 14.41 -7.87 4.11
C LEU A 165 14.15 -9.04 3.19
N VAL A 166 15.22 -9.78 2.89
CA VAL A 166 15.18 -11.02 2.10
C VAL A 166 16.01 -12.11 2.76
N ARG A 167 15.59 -13.35 2.56
CA ARG A 167 16.42 -14.55 2.77
C ARG A 167 16.68 -15.17 1.40
N ALA A 168 17.88 -15.68 1.19
CA ALA A 168 18.25 -16.42 -0.01
C ALA A 168 18.77 -17.80 0.38
N ASP A 169 18.61 -18.77 -0.49
CA ASP A 169 19.19 -20.09 -0.37
C ASP A 169 20.69 -20.11 -0.78
N GLN A 170 21.29 -21.30 -0.74
CA GLN A 170 22.71 -21.47 -1.09
C GLN A 170 23.03 -21.15 -2.56
N SER A 171 22.03 -21.18 -3.44
CA SER A 171 22.18 -20.78 -4.85
C SER A 171 22.10 -19.26 -5.06
N GLY A 172 21.73 -18.51 -4.01
CA GLY A 172 21.46 -17.07 -4.07
C GLY A 172 20.01 -16.75 -4.50
N ALA A 173 19.15 -17.76 -4.65
CA ALA A 173 17.74 -17.52 -4.98
C ALA A 173 16.99 -17.02 -3.75
N VAL A 174 16.24 -15.92 -3.90
CA VAL A 174 15.41 -15.36 -2.83
C VAL A 174 14.25 -16.32 -2.53
N THR A 175 14.21 -16.79 -1.29
CA THR A 175 13.20 -17.72 -0.77
C THR A 175 12.12 -17.03 0.05
N ASP A 176 12.46 -15.92 0.70
CA ASP A 176 11.55 -15.16 1.54
C ASP A 176 11.81 -13.66 1.39
N LEU A 177 10.76 -12.87 1.43
CA LEU A 177 10.80 -11.42 1.30
C LEU A 177 9.73 -10.79 2.17
N VAL A 178 10.09 -9.72 2.87
CA VAL A 178 9.14 -8.86 3.58
C VAL A 178 9.57 -7.41 3.49
N SER A 179 8.63 -6.51 3.24
CA SER A 179 8.90 -5.08 3.11
C SER A 179 7.91 -4.23 3.87
N CYS A 180 8.32 -3.04 4.25
CA CYS A 180 7.45 -1.99 4.75
C CYS A 180 7.83 -0.63 4.14
N TYR A 181 6.88 0.31 4.14
CA TYR A 181 7.15 1.72 3.84
C TYR A 181 6.77 2.60 5.04
N PHE A 182 7.38 3.77 5.14
CA PHE A 182 7.23 4.66 6.28
C PHE A 182 6.41 5.90 5.90
N VAL A 183 5.54 6.32 6.81
CA VAL A 183 4.76 7.54 6.70
C VAL A 183 4.81 8.30 8.02
N ALA A 184 5.28 9.53 7.98
CA ALA A 184 5.18 10.45 9.11
C ALA A 184 3.80 11.12 9.10
N THR A 185 3.05 11.00 10.19
CA THR A 185 1.71 11.56 10.34
C THR A 185 1.71 12.60 11.44
N ALA A 186 1.35 13.86 11.11
CA ALA A 186 1.28 14.94 12.08
C ALA A 186 0.20 14.68 13.12
N ILE A 187 0.52 14.93 14.39
CA ILE A 187 -0.40 14.85 15.52
C ILE A 187 -1.14 16.18 15.61
N LEU A 188 -2.43 16.18 15.29
CA LEU A 188 -3.28 17.38 15.25
C LEU A 188 -4.19 17.50 16.50
N GLY A 189 -4.36 16.41 17.27
CA GLY A 189 -5.22 16.37 18.45
C GLY A 189 -4.69 17.23 19.60
N GLU A 190 -5.57 17.51 20.57
CA GLU A 190 -5.21 18.17 21.81
C GLU A 190 -4.55 17.14 22.75
N CYS A 191 -3.23 17.02 22.67
CA CYS A 191 -2.43 16.09 23.46
C CYS A 191 -1.02 16.66 23.71
N ALA A 192 -0.24 15.99 24.56
CA ALA A 192 1.11 16.42 24.92
C ALA A 192 2.09 16.49 23.73
N LEU A 193 1.84 15.73 22.67
CA LEU A 193 2.70 15.64 21.46
C LEU A 193 2.12 16.42 20.28
N ARG A 194 1.19 17.34 20.50
CA ARG A 194 0.61 18.17 19.42
C ARG A 194 1.70 18.90 18.64
N GLY A 195 1.65 18.78 17.32
CA GLY A 195 2.63 19.39 16.40
C GLY A 195 3.83 18.50 16.10
N GLU A 196 4.01 17.39 16.82
CA GLU A 196 4.96 16.35 16.47
C GLU A 196 4.37 15.41 15.41
N ALA A 197 5.13 14.40 14.98
CA ALA A 197 4.67 13.37 14.08
C ALA A 197 4.85 11.97 14.67
N LEU A 198 3.90 11.09 14.42
CA LEU A 198 4.07 9.64 14.58
C LEU A 198 4.64 9.06 13.29
N THR A 199 5.61 8.16 13.42
CA THR A 199 6.14 7.38 12.30
C THR A 199 5.43 6.04 12.23
N GLY A 200 4.56 5.87 11.25
CA GLY A 200 3.94 4.58 10.92
C GLY A 200 4.78 3.83 9.90
N ALA A 201 5.12 2.58 10.19
CA ALA A 201 5.59 1.62 9.18
C ALA A 201 4.39 0.81 8.69
N TYR A 202 4.25 0.65 7.38
CA TYR A 202 3.14 -0.07 6.74
C TYR A 202 3.69 -1.30 6.03
N MET A 203 3.20 -2.49 6.40
CA MET A 203 3.55 -3.71 5.68
C MET A 203 3.15 -3.59 4.22
N TYR A 204 4.05 -3.99 3.33
CA TYR A 204 3.90 -3.70 1.90
C TYR A 204 3.86 -5.00 1.08
N PHE A 205 4.98 -5.46 0.55
CA PHE A 205 5.07 -6.74 -0.14
C PHE A 205 5.70 -7.79 0.76
N PHE A 206 5.18 -9.00 0.72
CA PHE A 206 5.71 -10.12 1.48
C PHE A 206 5.38 -11.45 0.79
N GLY A 207 6.16 -12.44 1.09
CA GLY A 207 5.95 -13.82 0.68
C GLY A 207 7.15 -14.67 1.01
N GLY A 208 6.91 -15.93 1.23
CA GLY A 208 7.95 -16.86 1.60
C GLY A 208 7.66 -18.29 1.15
N THR A 209 8.73 -19.07 1.09
CA THR A 209 8.69 -20.52 0.86
C THR A 209 9.31 -21.30 2.01
N THR A 210 10.09 -20.63 2.87
CA THR A 210 10.79 -21.25 4.00
C THR A 210 10.38 -20.68 5.34
N MET A 211 9.87 -19.46 5.39
CA MET A 211 9.39 -18.78 6.60
C MET A 211 7.86 -18.70 6.63
N SER A 212 7.29 -18.78 7.83
CA SER A 212 5.87 -18.47 8.02
C SER A 212 5.60 -16.97 7.88
N THR A 213 4.37 -16.61 7.52
CA THR A 213 3.93 -15.21 7.47
C THR A 213 4.10 -14.50 8.81
N GLU A 214 3.85 -15.22 9.93
CA GLU A 214 4.07 -14.69 11.28
C GLU A 214 5.54 -14.33 11.53
N ALA A 215 6.47 -15.21 11.17
CA ALA A 215 7.91 -14.96 11.32
C ALA A 215 8.38 -13.75 10.48
N LEU A 216 7.84 -13.59 9.26
CA LEU A 216 8.10 -12.43 8.42
C LEU A 216 7.55 -11.14 9.05
N VAL A 217 6.32 -11.18 9.60
CA VAL A 217 5.71 -10.04 10.31
C VAL A 217 6.56 -9.63 11.51
N ARG A 218 6.94 -10.58 12.38
CA ARG A 218 7.77 -10.32 13.57
C ARG A 218 9.11 -9.70 13.20
N SER A 219 9.78 -10.26 12.20
CA SER A 219 11.09 -9.78 11.73
C SER A 219 11.01 -8.37 11.15
N MET A 220 9.98 -8.08 10.33
CA MET A 220 9.82 -6.76 9.74
C MET A 220 9.39 -5.71 10.77
N ALA A 221 8.53 -6.08 11.72
CA ALA A 221 8.12 -5.19 12.82
C ALA A 221 9.31 -4.85 13.74
N ALA A 222 10.16 -5.84 14.07
CA ALA A 222 11.39 -5.61 14.82
C ALA A 222 12.32 -4.63 14.09
N LYS A 223 12.53 -4.85 12.79
CA LYS A 223 13.34 -3.94 11.96
C LYS A 223 12.72 -2.54 11.87
N ALA A 224 11.40 -2.43 11.72
CA ALA A 224 10.71 -1.15 11.67
C ALA A 224 10.85 -0.37 12.99
N ARG A 225 10.75 -1.06 14.15
CA ARG A 225 11.01 -0.48 15.47
C ARG A 225 12.43 0.07 15.56
N ASP A 226 13.42 -0.72 15.15
CA ASP A 226 14.84 -0.32 15.18
C ASP A 226 15.13 0.86 14.23
N LEU A 227 14.29 1.06 13.21
CA LEU A 227 14.32 2.21 12.31
C LEU A 227 13.45 3.39 12.80
N GLY A 228 12.92 3.32 14.02
CA GLY A 228 12.20 4.42 14.66
C GLY A 228 10.70 4.51 14.33
N ALA A 229 10.06 3.42 13.90
CA ALA A 229 8.61 3.41 13.77
C ALA A 229 7.93 3.34 15.15
N ASP A 230 6.87 4.13 15.34
CA ASP A 230 6.02 4.12 16.53
C ASP A 230 4.94 3.02 16.44
N VAL A 231 4.48 2.72 15.24
CA VAL A 231 3.42 1.74 14.97
C VAL A 231 3.69 0.98 13.68
N PHE A 232 3.40 -0.33 13.68
CA PHE A 232 3.47 -1.17 12.48
C PHE A 232 2.06 -1.49 12.01
N ASN A 233 1.70 -1.01 10.83
CA ASN A 233 0.37 -1.10 10.26
C ASN A 233 0.29 -2.23 9.24
N MET A 234 -0.77 -3.01 9.30
CA MET A 234 -1.02 -4.16 8.42
C MET A 234 -2.46 -4.15 7.93
N LEU A 235 -2.68 -4.61 6.70
CA LEU A 235 -4.01 -4.88 6.16
C LEU A 235 -4.31 -6.37 6.25
N ALA A 236 -5.52 -6.72 6.66
CA ALA A 236 -5.98 -8.11 6.70
C ALA A 236 -6.26 -8.63 5.28
N ILE A 237 -5.20 -8.86 4.53
CA ILE A 237 -5.22 -9.41 3.16
C ILE A 237 -4.38 -10.68 3.08
N SER A 238 -4.70 -11.54 2.10
CA SER A 238 -3.88 -12.71 1.78
C SER A 238 -3.54 -13.54 3.04
N ASP A 239 -2.33 -14.04 3.13
CA ASP A 239 -1.83 -14.86 4.23
C ASP A 239 -1.74 -14.12 5.57
N LEU A 240 -1.79 -12.76 5.57
CA LEU A 240 -1.86 -11.96 6.80
C LEU A 240 -3.15 -12.18 7.59
N GLN A 241 -4.23 -12.60 6.95
CA GLN A 241 -5.49 -12.88 7.64
C GLN A 241 -5.29 -13.95 8.74
N GLY A 242 -4.52 -15.00 8.45
CA GLY A 242 -4.20 -16.05 9.42
C GLY A 242 -3.48 -15.53 10.66
N VAL A 243 -2.61 -14.55 10.50
CA VAL A 243 -1.87 -13.92 11.61
C VAL A 243 -2.75 -12.91 12.36
N LEU A 244 -3.47 -12.05 11.63
CA LEU A 244 -4.20 -10.91 12.20
C LEU A 244 -5.54 -11.30 12.86
N TYR A 245 -6.10 -12.46 12.52
CA TYR A 245 -7.31 -12.98 13.17
C TYR A 245 -7.00 -14.04 14.25
N ASP A 246 -5.75 -14.49 14.41
CA ASP A 246 -5.32 -15.32 15.54
C ASP A 246 -5.24 -14.45 16.81
N GLN A 247 -6.11 -14.74 17.76
CA GLN A 247 -6.20 -13.99 19.02
C GLN A 247 -4.90 -14.08 19.83
N ARG A 248 -4.28 -15.26 19.92
CA ARG A 248 -3.03 -15.48 20.64
C ARG A 248 -1.91 -14.59 20.08
N VAL A 249 -1.76 -14.56 18.75
CA VAL A 249 -0.74 -13.74 18.08
C VAL A 249 -0.99 -12.25 18.31
N ARG A 250 -2.26 -11.82 18.27
CA ARG A 250 -2.61 -10.41 18.52
C ARG A 250 -2.31 -9.98 19.95
N GLU A 251 -2.68 -10.80 20.93
CA GLU A 251 -2.40 -10.50 22.34
C GLU A 251 -0.88 -10.44 22.61
N GLU A 252 -0.13 -11.43 22.12
CA GLU A 252 1.33 -11.49 22.27
C GLU A 252 2.06 -10.30 21.63
N LEU A 253 1.58 -9.84 20.46
CA LEU A 253 2.23 -8.78 19.68
C LEU A 253 1.57 -7.41 19.84
N CYS A 254 0.69 -7.23 20.81
CA CYS A 254 -0.04 -5.97 21.01
C CYS A 254 -0.67 -5.45 19.71
N ILE A 255 -1.35 -6.33 18.96
CA ILE A 255 -2.03 -6.00 17.70
C ILE A 255 -3.50 -5.73 17.96
N GLY A 256 -3.95 -4.51 17.71
CA GLY A 256 -5.34 -4.11 17.77
C GLY A 256 -5.95 -3.88 16.38
N PRO A 257 -7.27 -4.13 16.19
CA PRO A 257 -7.97 -3.75 14.99
C PRO A 257 -8.10 -2.23 14.91
N GLY A 258 -7.86 -1.66 13.74
CA GLY A 258 -8.16 -0.27 13.45
C GLY A 258 -9.60 -0.06 13.00
N ASP A 259 -10.07 1.19 13.04
CA ASP A 259 -11.40 1.57 12.55
C ASP A 259 -11.44 1.67 11.01
N GLY A 260 -10.26 1.84 10.39
CA GLY A 260 -10.12 2.02 8.95
C GLY A 260 -10.36 0.73 8.17
N VAL A 261 -11.15 0.83 7.12
CA VAL A 261 -11.33 -0.22 6.11
C VAL A 261 -10.91 0.32 4.75
N LEU A 262 -9.89 -0.29 4.15
CA LEU A 262 -9.48 0.00 2.78
C LEU A 262 -10.32 -0.83 1.82
N ARG A 263 -10.93 -0.16 0.82
CA ARG A 263 -11.75 -0.81 -0.20
C ARG A 263 -11.07 -0.68 -1.55
N TYR A 264 -11.01 -1.79 -2.27
CA TYR A 264 -10.44 -1.89 -3.61
C TYR A 264 -11.56 -1.86 -4.63
N PHE A 265 -11.41 -1.02 -5.64
CA PHE A 265 -12.35 -0.87 -6.75
C PHE A 265 -11.61 -1.09 -8.06
N ALA A 266 -12.20 -1.87 -8.96
CA ALA A 266 -11.69 -2.02 -10.32
C ALA A 266 -12.68 -1.44 -11.31
N ALA A 267 -12.16 -0.88 -12.40
CA ALA A 267 -12.96 -0.43 -13.53
C ALA A 267 -12.28 -0.79 -14.84
N ILE A 268 -13.11 -1.07 -15.84
CA ILE A 268 -12.69 -1.18 -17.23
C ILE A 268 -12.91 0.18 -17.88
N VAL A 269 -11.86 0.72 -18.46
CA VAL A 269 -11.93 1.92 -19.28
C VAL A 269 -12.37 1.49 -20.67
N ALA A 270 -13.67 1.56 -20.96
CA ALA A 270 -14.18 1.38 -22.30
C ALA A 270 -14.05 2.70 -23.06
N LEU A 271 -13.38 2.68 -24.21
CA LEU A 271 -13.48 3.74 -25.21
C LEU A 271 -14.69 3.41 -26.09
N GLY A 272 -15.68 4.33 -26.14
CA GLY A 272 -16.72 4.28 -27.15
C GLY A 272 -16.16 4.49 -28.56
N GLU A 273 -16.90 4.10 -29.57
CA GLU A 273 -16.59 4.46 -30.96
C GLU A 273 -16.45 5.98 -31.07
N GLY A 274 -15.29 6.48 -31.52
CA GLY A 274 -14.96 7.91 -31.53
C GLY A 274 -14.07 8.38 -30.38
N GLY A 275 -13.52 7.47 -29.50
CA GLY A 275 -12.55 7.83 -28.46
C GLY A 275 -13.15 8.54 -27.24
N VAL A 276 -14.47 8.55 -27.11
CA VAL A 276 -15.16 9.07 -25.92
C VAL A 276 -15.35 7.92 -24.93
N PRO A 277 -14.95 8.07 -23.63
CA PRO A 277 -15.18 7.03 -22.64
C PRO A 277 -16.67 6.72 -22.51
N ALA A 278 -17.04 5.48 -22.77
CA ALA A 278 -18.39 5.03 -22.44
C ALA A 278 -18.56 5.04 -20.92
N GLN A 279 -19.50 5.84 -20.42
CA GLN A 279 -19.88 5.87 -19.01
C GLN A 279 -20.59 4.55 -18.63
N ARG A 280 -19.82 3.49 -18.39
CA ARG A 280 -20.33 2.29 -17.70
C ARG A 280 -19.52 2.11 -16.41
N GLY A 281 -20.15 2.47 -15.31
CA GLY A 281 -19.59 2.37 -13.97
C GLY A 281 -18.98 3.69 -13.49
N CYS A 282 -19.81 4.56 -12.93
CA CYS A 282 -19.38 5.85 -12.39
C CYS A 282 -18.45 5.63 -11.20
N LEU A 283 -17.15 5.96 -11.35
CA LEU A 283 -16.17 6.01 -10.26
C LEU A 283 -16.39 7.24 -9.35
N CYS A 284 -17.38 8.07 -9.64
CA CYS A 284 -17.67 9.29 -8.92
C CYS A 284 -19.17 9.38 -8.62
N SER A 285 -19.57 8.89 -7.46
CA SER A 285 -20.77 9.37 -6.77
C SER A 285 -20.31 10.02 -5.48
N GLN A 286 -20.41 11.34 -5.42
CA GLN A 286 -20.32 12.22 -4.26
C GLN A 286 -19.00 12.22 -3.48
N ALA A 287 -18.23 13.25 -3.67
CA ALA A 287 -17.38 13.91 -2.68
C ALA A 287 -17.73 15.40 -2.68
#